data_bbcbd24ca1126cc18cf002f5a84d0803
#
_entry.id   bbcbd24ca1126cc18cf002f5a84d0803
#
_cell.length_a   1.000
_cell.length_b   1.000
_cell.length_c   1.000
_cell.angle_alpha   90.00
_cell.angle_beta   90.00
_cell.angle_gamma   90.00
#
_symmetry.space_group_name_H-M   'P 1'
#
loop_
_entity.id
_entity.type
_entity.pdbx_description
1 polymer ?
#
loop_
_entity_poly.entity_id
_entity_poly.type
_entity_poly.pdbx_seq_one_letter_code
_entity_poly.pdbx_strand_id
1 'polypeptide(L)'
;MNVRLIATILLLSGLPALAQKEVSPGVFEIGKVRINKQKRTIEFPAVVNMKEGLAEYLLVSTKGKVHESVLRTEVEPFQVHVAMLLLGGKGAQTNFFGPDKPSGDPVTIEISWKGFLSTKRVAAEDMVFDRARNRPMSKGSWIYNGSFQFEGLFVAQEAGSIISVIADPEALINNPRERRDDDDNWTINSKAVPSVETLVTVTIKVPRTSPGEGGASSTNSRQ
;
A
#
# COMPACT_ATOMS: atom_id res chain seq x y z
N MET A 1 -6.58 61.47 -13.98
CA MET A 1 -6.73 60.26 -14.83
C MET A 1 -6.48 59.07 -13.91
N ASN A 2 -7.59 58.53 -13.36
CA ASN A 2 -7.53 57.47 -12.32
C ASN A 2 -7.62 56.10 -12.98
N VAL A 3 -6.51 55.35 -12.98
CA VAL A 3 -6.48 53.96 -13.44
C VAL A 3 -6.96 53.07 -12.30
N ARG A 4 -8.16 52.50 -12.43
CA ARG A 4 -8.69 51.49 -11.53
C ARG A 4 -8.04 50.13 -11.86
N LEU A 5 -7.23 49.65 -10.95
CA LEU A 5 -6.68 48.29 -10.99
C LEU A 5 -7.81 47.30 -10.67
N ILE A 6 -8.26 46.53 -11.66
CA ILE A 6 -9.23 45.46 -11.47
C ILE A 6 -8.41 44.24 -11.10
N ALA A 7 -8.46 43.83 -9.82
CA ALA A 7 -7.90 42.57 -9.35
C ALA A 7 -8.83 41.45 -9.79
N THR A 8 -8.40 40.67 -10.77
CA THR A 8 -9.09 39.44 -11.18
C THR A 8 -8.77 38.35 -10.14
N ILE A 9 -9.74 38.07 -9.27
CA ILE A 9 -9.67 36.93 -8.36
C ILE A 9 -9.93 35.67 -9.19
N LEU A 10 -8.87 34.88 -9.43
CA LEU A 10 -8.97 33.56 -10.00
C LEU A 10 -9.56 32.66 -8.91
N LEU A 11 -10.85 32.31 -9.02
CA LEU A 11 -11.46 31.24 -8.25
C LEU A 11 -10.83 29.92 -8.71
N LEU A 12 -9.86 29.40 -7.96
CA LEU A 12 -9.47 27.99 -8.05
C LEU A 12 -10.65 27.16 -7.55
N SER A 13 -11.42 26.64 -8.48
CA SER A 13 -12.50 25.68 -8.23
C SER A 13 -11.96 24.40 -7.61
N GLY A 14 -12.30 24.21 -6.36
CA GLY A 14 -12.26 23.13 -5.43
C GLY A 14 -11.96 21.71 -5.91
N LEU A 15 -10.69 21.31 -5.81
CA LEU A 15 -10.41 19.94 -5.36
C LEU A 15 -10.79 19.90 -3.87
N PRO A 16 -11.54 18.88 -3.39
CA PRO A 16 -11.78 18.71 -1.97
C PRO A 16 -10.41 18.57 -1.31
N ALA A 17 -10.02 19.57 -0.54
CA ALA A 17 -8.81 19.50 0.27
C ALA A 17 -8.95 18.25 1.13
N LEU A 18 -8.07 17.27 0.98
CA LEU A 18 -7.95 16.15 1.93
C LEU A 18 -7.63 16.77 3.29
N ALA A 19 -8.67 16.98 4.10
CA ALA A 19 -8.53 17.60 5.39
C ALA A 19 -7.71 16.68 6.29
N GLN A 20 -6.44 17.02 6.44
CA GLN A 20 -5.56 16.38 7.42
C GLN A 20 -5.91 16.96 8.79
N LYS A 21 -6.31 16.09 9.72
CA LYS A 21 -6.61 16.48 11.11
C LYS A 21 -5.58 15.86 12.06
N GLU A 22 -4.91 16.67 12.84
CA GLU A 22 -4.12 16.17 13.98
C GLU A 22 -5.05 15.79 15.13
N VAL A 23 -5.04 14.52 15.55
CA VAL A 23 -5.91 13.97 16.59
C VAL A 23 -5.19 13.81 17.94
N SER A 24 -3.86 13.74 17.92
CA SER A 24 -2.98 13.81 19.08
C SER A 24 -1.54 14.12 18.60
N PRO A 25 -0.61 14.54 19.48
CA PRO A 25 0.74 14.90 19.09
C PRO A 25 1.42 13.83 18.20
N GLY A 26 1.70 14.19 16.95
CA GLY A 26 2.33 13.32 15.96
C GLY A 26 1.41 12.24 15.35
N VAL A 27 0.09 12.29 15.63
CA VAL A 27 -0.91 11.40 15.04
C VAL A 27 -1.92 12.20 14.23
N PHE A 28 -2.07 11.86 12.97
CA PHE A 28 -2.93 12.53 12.00
C PHE A 28 -3.94 11.57 11.40
N GLU A 29 -5.03 12.10 10.87
CA GLU A 29 -6.03 11.35 10.12
C GLU A 29 -6.31 12.01 8.77
N ILE A 30 -6.44 11.17 7.74
CA ILE A 30 -6.90 11.51 6.39
C ILE A 30 -8.03 10.55 6.07
N GLY A 31 -9.25 11.01 6.09
CA GLY A 31 -10.42 10.13 6.00
C GLY A 31 -10.38 9.07 7.11
N LYS A 32 -10.37 7.79 6.73
CA LYS A 32 -10.26 6.66 7.67
C LYS A 32 -8.80 6.17 7.91
N VAL A 33 -7.81 6.84 7.33
CA VAL A 33 -6.39 6.49 7.48
C VAL A 33 -5.77 7.26 8.62
N ARG A 34 -5.28 6.56 9.62
CA ARG A 34 -4.56 7.10 10.78
C ARG A 34 -3.05 6.99 10.57
N ILE A 35 -2.33 8.08 10.74
CA ILE A 35 -0.91 8.22 10.50
C ILE A 35 -0.21 8.48 11.83
N ASN A 36 0.72 7.62 12.23
CA ASN A 36 1.57 7.85 13.41
C ASN A 36 3.02 8.12 12.98
N LYS A 37 3.45 9.37 13.08
CA LYS A 37 4.80 9.79 12.66
C LYS A 37 5.91 9.19 13.52
N GLN A 38 5.68 9.02 14.82
CA GLN A 38 6.69 8.45 15.74
C GLN A 38 6.93 6.98 15.46
N LYS A 39 5.85 6.20 15.31
CA LYS A 39 5.90 4.77 14.97
C LYS A 39 6.20 4.51 13.50
N ARG A 40 6.05 5.55 12.64
CA ARG A 40 6.11 5.46 11.18
C ARG A 40 5.14 4.42 10.62
N THR A 41 3.90 4.45 11.10
CA THR A 41 2.83 3.55 10.68
C THR A 41 1.65 4.32 10.13
N ILE A 42 0.97 3.71 9.17
CA ILE A 42 -0.40 4.03 8.80
C ILE A 42 -1.30 2.86 9.19
N GLU A 43 -2.49 3.17 9.67
CA GLU A 43 -3.49 2.19 10.09
C GLU A 43 -4.85 2.56 9.51
N PHE A 44 -5.57 1.57 8.99
CA PHE A 44 -6.90 1.78 8.46
C PHE A 44 -7.74 0.50 8.48
N PRO A 45 -9.10 0.62 8.48
CA PRO A 45 -9.99 -0.52 8.53
C PRO A 45 -10.08 -1.23 7.18
N ALA A 46 -10.23 -2.55 7.23
CA ALA A 46 -10.59 -3.40 6.11
C ALA A 46 -11.52 -4.53 6.59
N VAL A 47 -11.98 -5.34 5.66
CA VAL A 47 -12.86 -6.49 5.91
C VAL A 47 -12.30 -7.70 5.20
N VAL A 48 -12.35 -8.86 5.83
CA VAL A 48 -12.04 -10.13 5.16
C VAL A 48 -13.06 -10.37 4.06
N ASN A 49 -12.59 -10.44 2.84
CA ASN A 49 -13.44 -10.57 1.66
C ASN A 49 -13.55 -12.02 1.18
N MET A 50 -12.41 -12.71 1.13
CA MET A 50 -12.34 -14.11 0.73
C MET A 50 -11.49 -14.90 1.72
N LYS A 51 -11.78 -16.20 1.89
CA LYS A 51 -11.03 -17.10 2.77
C LYS A 51 -10.35 -18.25 2.03
N GLU A 52 -10.67 -18.45 0.77
CA GLU A 52 -10.13 -19.50 -0.10
C GLU A 52 -10.16 -19.04 -1.56
N GLY A 53 -9.41 -19.70 -2.43
CA GLY A 53 -9.28 -19.37 -3.83
C GLY A 53 -7.94 -18.72 -4.17
N LEU A 54 -7.83 -18.17 -5.37
CA LEU A 54 -6.66 -17.40 -5.82
C LEU A 54 -6.56 -16.08 -5.04
N ALA A 55 -5.34 -15.65 -4.80
CA ALA A 55 -5.00 -14.42 -4.09
C ALA A 55 -4.12 -13.54 -4.98
N GLU A 56 -4.69 -12.89 -5.98
CA GLU A 56 -3.96 -11.91 -6.78
C GLU A 56 -3.69 -10.62 -6.01
N TYR A 57 -4.61 -10.28 -5.11
CA TYR A 57 -4.47 -9.12 -4.23
C TYR A 57 -4.61 -9.51 -2.76
N LEU A 58 -3.78 -8.91 -1.92
CA LEU A 58 -4.01 -8.94 -0.49
C LEU A 58 -5.11 -7.96 -0.10
N LEU A 59 -5.14 -6.77 -0.71
CA LEU A 59 -6.07 -5.70 -0.39
C LEU A 59 -6.40 -4.84 -1.61
N VAL A 60 -7.69 -4.66 -1.84
CA VAL A 60 -8.23 -3.71 -2.81
C VAL A 60 -9.25 -2.79 -2.16
N SER A 61 -9.56 -1.66 -2.79
CA SER A 61 -10.75 -0.89 -2.45
C SER A 61 -12.02 -1.64 -2.89
N THR A 62 -13.19 -1.24 -2.37
CA THR A 62 -14.47 -1.82 -2.78
C THR A 62 -14.80 -1.63 -4.27
N LYS A 63 -14.08 -0.77 -4.96
CA LYS A 63 -14.18 -0.54 -6.41
C LYS A 63 -13.23 -1.40 -7.23
N GLY A 64 -12.25 -2.05 -6.59
CA GLY A 64 -11.24 -2.86 -7.24
C GLY A 64 -11.68 -4.31 -7.49
N LYS A 65 -10.70 -5.17 -7.79
CA LYS A 65 -10.89 -6.59 -8.12
C LYS A 65 -11.17 -7.43 -6.86
N VAL A 66 -12.32 -7.21 -6.23
CA VAL A 66 -12.69 -7.89 -4.97
C VAL A 66 -12.79 -9.41 -5.10
N HIS A 67 -13.09 -9.93 -6.29
CA HIS A 67 -13.23 -11.37 -6.54
C HIS A 67 -11.90 -12.15 -6.53
N GLU A 68 -10.75 -11.46 -6.43
CA GLU A 68 -9.38 -12.00 -6.39
C GLU A 68 -8.60 -11.47 -5.18
N SER A 69 -9.30 -10.86 -4.20
CA SER A 69 -8.66 -10.21 -3.07
C SER A 69 -9.03 -10.81 -1.71
N VAL A 70 -8.02 -11.03 -0.88
CA VAL A 70 -8.19 -11.52 0.51
C VAL A 70 -9.00 -10.53 1.34
N LEU A 71 -8.67 -9.25 1.24
CA LEU A 71 -9.26 -8.15 2.00
C LEU A 71 -9.84 -7.10 1.06
N ARG A 72 -10.89 -6.40 1.51
CA ARG A 72 -11.41 -5.19 0.87
C ARG A 72 -11.53 -4.05 1.86
N THR A 73 -11.48 -2.81 1.38
CA THR A 73 -11.63 -1.60 2.20
C THR A 73 -12.42 -0.52 1.48
N GLU A 74 -13.10 0.33 2.25
CA GLU A 74 -13.71 1.56 1.74
C GLU A 74 -12.72 2.74 1.68
N VAL A 75 -11.49 2.53 2.17
CA VAL A 75 -10.43 3.53 2.09
C VAL A 75 -9.96 3.65 0.65
N GLU A 76 -9.87 4.86 0.16
CA GLU A 76 -9.42 5.12 -1.20
C GLU A 76 -7.90 4.98 -1.32
N PRO A 77 -7.38 4.36 -2.40
CA PRO A 77 -5.94 4.23 -2.65
C PRO A 77 -5.19 5.55 -2.54
N PHE A 78 -5.78 6.66 -2.99
CA PHE A 78 -5.16 7.97 -2.90
C PHE A 78 -4.93 8.44 -1.45
N GLN A 79 -5.83 8.11 -0.51
CA GLN A 79 -5.64 8.42 0.92
C GLN A 79 -4.46 7.65 1.51
N VAL A 80 -4.31 6.36 1.14
CA VAL A 80 -3.17 5.53 1.54
C VAL A 80 -1.88 6.09 0.95
N HIS A 81 -1.87 6.47 -0.33
CA HIS A 81 -0.73 7.07 -1.00
C HIS A 81 -0.25 8.35 -0.30
N VAL A 82 -1.16 9.30 -0.05
CA VAL A 82 -0.83 10.55 0.65
C VAL A 82 -0.29 10.28 2.05
N ALA A 83 -0.89 9.33 2.79
CA ALA A 83 -0.42 8.94 4.11
C ALA A 83 1.02 8.37 4.08
N MET A 84 1.35 7.56 3.06
CA MET A 84 2.72 7.05 2.84
C MET A 84 3.71 8.17 2.56
N LEU A 85 3.34 9.13 1.70
CA LEU A 85 4.18 10.31 1.41
C LEU A 85 4.43 11.16 2.67
N LEU A 86 3.42 11.35 3.52
CA LEU A 86 3.55 12.09 4.79
C LEU A 86 4.49 11.39 5.80
N LEU A 87 4.68 10.09 5.69
CA LEU A 87 5.70 9.34 6.42
C LEU A 87 7.07 9.36 5.72
N GLY A 88 7.19 10.05 4.58
CA GLY A 88 8.42 10.11 3.78
C GLY A 88 8.70 8.83 3.00
N GLY A 89 7.67 8.02 2.72
CA GLY A 89 7.77 6.88 1.81
C GLY A 89 8.06 7.35 0.39
N LYS A 90 8.98 6.67 -0.28
CA LYS A 90 9.38 6.96 -1.66
C LYS A 90 8.91 5.82 -2.56
N GLY A 91 8.06 6.13 -3.51
CA GLY A 91 7.64 5.21 -4.56
C GLY A 91 8.73 4.96 -5.59
N ALA A 92 8.40 4.23 -6.64
CA ALA A 92 9.28 4.02 -7.78
C ALA A 92 9.63 5.35 -8.44
N GLN A 93 10.90 5.51 -8.83
CA GLN A 93 11.38 6.70 -9.54
C GLN A 93 11.16 6.62 -11.06
N THR A 94 10.83 5.44 -11.56
CA THR A 94 10.56 5.18 -12.97
C THR A 94 9.26 4.41 -13.12
N ASN A 95 8.53 4.67 -14.20
CA ASN A 95 7.32 3.91 -14.53
C ASN A 95 7.68 2.43 -14.68
N PHE A 96 7.19 1.62 -13.76
CA PHE A 96 7.46 0.20 -13.73
C PHE A 96 6.43 -0.53 -14.61
N PHE A 97 6.80 -0.78 -15.84
CA PHE A 97 6.05 -1.64 -16.76
C PHE A 97 6.95 -2.84 -17.11
N GLY A 98 6.89 -3.91 -16.33
CA GLY A 98 7.68 -5.09 -16.68
C GLY A 98 7.75 -6.15 -15.58
N PRO A 99 8.32 -7.33 -15.94
CA PRO A 99 8.47 -8.48 -15.02
C PRO A 99 9.54 -8.26 -13.95
N ASP A 100 10.30 -7.16 -14.02
CA ASP A 100 11.35 -6.84 -13.05
C ASP A 100 10.78 -6.65 -11.64
N LYS A 101 11.65 -6.82 -10.64
CA LYS A 101 11.25 -6.60 -9.25
C LYS A 101 10.75 -5.17 -9.04
N PRO A 102 9.67 -4.96 -8.27
CA PRO A 102 9.17 -3.62 -8.00
C PRO A 102 10.24 -2.78 -7.31
N SER A 103 10.39 -1.53 -7.74
CA SER A 103 11.26 -0.54 -7.09
C SER A 103 10.45 0.36 -6.16
N GLY A 104 11.10 0.91 -5.14
CA GLY A 104 10.48 1.77 -4.13
C GLY A 104 10.91 1.39 -2.72
N ASP A 105 10.32 2.02 -1.72
CA ASP A 105 10.67 1.78 -0.32
C ASP A 105 10.12 0.44 0.19
N PRO A 106 10.92 -0.34 0.94
CA PRO A 106 10.43 -1.53 1.61
C PRO A 106 9.47 -1.16 2.73
N VAL A 107 8.38 -1.93 2.88
CA VAL A 107 7.40 -1.78 3.96
C VAL A 107 7.07 -3.14 4.56
N THR A 108 6.60 -3.15 5.82
CA THR A 108 6.02 -4.34 6.44
C THR A 108 4.54 -4.13 6.68
N ILE A 109 3.76 -5.19 6.56
CA ILE A 109 2.31 -5.15 6.65
C ILE A 109 1.85 -6.15 7.70
N GLU A 110 1.10 -5.66 8.69
CA GLU A 110 0.45 -6.46 9.73
C GLU A 110 -1.07 -6.33 9.60
N ILE A 111 -1.76 -7.44 9.77
CA ILE A 111 -3.22 -7.48 9.83
C ILE A 111 -3.62 -7.89 11.24
N SER A 112 -4.52 -7.11 11.86
CA SER A 112 -4.99 -7.41 13.21
C SER A 112 -6.52 -7.36 13.31
N TRP A 113 -7.06 -8.18 14.20
CA TRP A 113 -8.51 -8.22 14.49
C TRP A 113 -8.80 -8.59 15.93
N LYS A 114 -10.00 -8.25 16.39
CA LYS A 114 -10.45 -8.62 17.73
C LYS A 114 -10.79 -10.11 17.76
N GLY A 115 -10.00 -10.89 18.47
CA GLY A 115 -10.32 -12.29 18.81
C GLY A 115 -11.18 -12.37 20.07
N PHE A 116 -11.53 -13.59 20.48
CA PHE A 116 -12.39 -13.81 21.66
C PHE A 116 -11.76 -13.29 22.97
N LEU A 117 -10.48 -13.57 23.20
CA LEU A 117 -9.79 -13.19 24.45
C LEU A 117 -8.80 -12.03 24.26
N SER A 118 -8.30 -11.82 23.04
CA SER A 118 -7.26 -10.84 22.77
C SER A 118 -7.26 -10.42 21.31
N THR A 119 -6.58 -9.32 21.00
CA THR A 119 -6.29 -8.93 19.61
C THR A 119 -5.33 -9.92 18.98
N LYS A 120 -5.74 -10.54 17.89
CA LYS A 120 -4.87 -11.37 17.04
C LYS A 120 -4.13 -10.50 16.04
N ARG A 121 -2.90 -10.90 15.70
CA ARG A 121 -2.05 -10.22 14.71
C ARG A 121 -1.33 -11.26 13.88
N VAL A 122 -1.26 -11.02 12.58
CA VAL A 122 -0.50 -11.83 11.62
C VAL A 122 0.22 -10.89 10.64
N ALA A 123 1.35 -11.32 10.13
CA ALA A 123 1.94 -10.62 8.99
C ALA A 123 1.12 -10.92 7.74
N ALA A 124 1.11 -9.99 6.81
CA ALA A 124 0.38 -10.12 5.54
C ALA A 124 0.72 -11.42 4.79
N GLU A 125 1.99 -11.82 4.83
CA GLU A 125 2.49 -13.04 4.20
C GLU A 125 1.86 -14.32 4.74
N ASP A 126 1.40 -14.32 6.00
CA ASP A 126 0.73 -15.47 6.57
C ASP A 126 -0.63 -15.73 5.91
N MET A 127 -1.27 -14.71 5.36
CA MET A 127 -2.57 -14.82 4.71
C MET A 127 -2.51 -15.39 3.30
N VAL A 128 -1.31 -15.48 2.71
CA VAL A 128 -1.09 -15.96 1.35
C VAL A 128 -0.28 -17.25 1.37
N PHE A 129 -0.61 -18.19 0.49
CA PHE A 129 0.04 -19.49 0.37
C PHE A 129 0.73 -19.63 -0.98
N ASP A 130 2.00 -20.02 -0.96
CA ASP A 130 2.83 -20.33 -2.13
C ASP A 130 2.64 -21.80 -2.51
N ARG A 131 1.86 -22.04 -3.57
CA ARG A 131 1.54 -23.40 -4.03
C ARG A 131 2.78 -24.16 -4.49
N ALA A 132 3.66 -23.52 -5.24
CA ALA A 132 4.85 -24.14 -5.77
C ALA A 132 5.80 -24.61 -4.67
N ARG A 133 5.84 -23.89 -3.55
CA ARG A 133 6.67 -24.25 -2.38
C ARG A 133 5.89 -24.98 -1.30
N ASN A 134 4.58 -25.16 -1.47
CA ASN A 134 3.67 -25.81 -0.54
C ASN A 134 3.81 -25.28 0.91
N ARG A 135 3.83 -23.96 1.07
CA ARG A 135 3.98 -23.26 2.36
C ARG A 135 3.39 -21.85 2.32
N PRO A 136 3.15 -21.21 3.47
CA PRO A 136 2.82 -19.79 3.49
C PRO A 136 3.89 -18.97 2.77
N MET A 137 3.50 -17.82 2.22
CA MET A 137 4.40 -16.88 1.56
C MET A 137 5.60 -16.58 2.45
N SER A 138 6.79 -16.53 1.87
CA SER A 138 8.03 -16.23 2.60
C SER A 138 7.95 -14.85 3.25
N LYS A 139 8.36 -14.76 4.53
CA LYS A 139 8.45 -13.48 5.25
C LYS A 139 9.42 -12.52 4.57
N GLY A 140 9.14 -11.24 4.70
CA GLY A 140 9.99 -10.18 4.18
C GLY A 140 9.21 -8.92 3.84
N SER A 141 9.92 -7.90 3.38
CA SER A 141 9.30 -6.63 3.02
C SER A 141 8.42 -6.77 1.77
N TRP A 142 7.41 -5.93 1.70
CA TRP A 142 6.68 -5.55 0.50
C TRP A 142 7.29 -4.26 -0.03
N ILE A 143 7.02 -3.91 -1.28
CA ILE A 143 7.58 -2.70 -1.88
C ILE A 143 6.48 -1.69 -2.14
N TYR A 144 6.60 -0.52 -1.53
CA TYR A 144 5.78 0.64 -1.86
C TYR A 144 6.33 1.29 -3.13
N ASN A 145 5.74 0.98 -4.26
CA ASN A 145 6.08 1.59 -5.56
C ASN A 145 5.27 2.85 -5.85
N GLY A 146 4.13 3.06 -5.16
CA GLY A 146 3.38 4.31 -5.18
C GLY A 146 2.46 4.49 -6.37
N SER A 147 2.34 3.50 -7.27
CA SER A 147 1.58 3.63 -8.52
C SER A 147 2.05 4.81 -9.38
N PHE A 148 1.23 5.28 -10.31
CA PHE A 148 1.60 6.37 -11.23
C PHE A 148 0.37 7.17 -11.65
N GLN A 149 0.61 8.30 -12.34
CA GLN A 149 -0.44 9.07 -12.98
C GLN A 149 -0.43 8.82 -14.49
N PHE A 150 -1.61 8.64 -15.06
CA PHE A 150 -1.83 8.51 -16.49
C PHE A 150 -3.01 9.38 -16.91
N GLU A 151 -2.82 10.25 -17.91
CA GLU A 151 -3.83 11.19 -18.40
C GLU A 151 -4.51 12.02 -17.29
N GLY A 152 -3.77 12.39 -16.25
CA GLY A 152 -4.27 13.18 -15.12
C GLY A 152 -5.03 12.36 -14.07
N LEU A 153 -5.17 11.04 -14.25
CA LEU A 153 -5.80 10.12 -13.31
C LEU A 153 -4.73 9.39 -12.48
N PHE A 154 -5.01 9.18 -11.21
CA PHE A 154 -4.15 8.37 -10.36
C PHE A 154 -4.57 6.89 -10.50
N VAL A 155 -3.73 6.11 -11.17
CA VAL A 155 -4.10 4.77 -11.67
C VAL A 155 -4.52 3.81 -10.56
N ALA A 156 -3.83 3.81 -9.41
CA ALA A 156 -4.25 2.99 -8.27
C ALA A 156 -5.67 3.32 -7.79
N GLN A 157 -6.09 4.59 -7.89
CA GLN A 157 -7.44 5.02 -7.51
C GLN A 157 -8.49 4.48 -8.47
N GLU A 158 -8.20 4.50 -9.76
CA GLU A 158 -9.11 3.99 -10.81
C GLU A 158 -9.21 2.46 -10.75
N ALA A 159 -8.07 1.77 -10.62
CA ALA A 159 -8.00 0.31 -10.50
C ALA A 159 -8.50 -0.21 -9.14
N GLY A 160 -8.53 0.64 -8.11
CA GLY A 160 -8.83 0.22 -6.75
C GLY A 160 -7.74 -0.64 -6.10
N SER A 161 -6.53 -0.70 -6.68
CA SER A 161 -5.44 -1.61 -6.29
C SER A 161 -4.58 -1.01 -5.20
N ILE A 162 -4.51 -1.65 -4.01
CA ILE A 162 -3.72 -1.15 -2.87
C ILE A 162 -2.51 -2.04 -2.63
N ILE A 163 -2.70 -3.33 -2.39
CA ILE A 163 -1.61 -4.28 -2.11
C ILE A 163 -1.78 -5.49 -3.04
N SER A 164 -0.87 -5.64 -4.00
CA SER A 164 -0.88 -6.73 -4.96
C SER A 164 0.07 -7.86 -4.56
N VAL A 165 -0.40 -9.09 -4.68
CA VAL A 165 0.37 -10.34 -4.53
C VAL A 165 1.05 -10.72 -5.84
N ILE A 166 0.38 -10.49 -6.95
CA ILE A 166 0.94 -10.65 -8.31
C ILE A 166 1.70 -9.40 -8.77
N ALA A 167 2.28 -9.45 -9.96
CA ALA A 167 2.91 -8.30 -10.59
C ALA A 167 1.85 -7.31 -11.10
N ASP A 168 1.62 -6.22 -10.38
CA ASP A 168 0.66 -5.19 -10.77
C ASP A 168 1.28 -3.78 -10.59
N PRO A 169 1.69 -3.11 -11.68
CA PRO A 169 2.24 -1.76 -11.61
C PRO A 169 1.21 -0.71 -11.17
N GLU A 170 -0.09 -1.00 -11.29
CA GLU A 170 -1.17 -0.10 -10.89
C GLU A 170 -1.33 -0.03 -9.36
N ALA A 171 -0.97 -1.10 -8.64
CA ALA A 171 -1.08 -1.15 -7.19
C ALA A 171 -0.09 -0.21 -6.49
N LEU A 172 -0.42 0.24 -5.28
CA LEU A 172 0.47 1.07 -4.45
C LEU A 172 1.64 0.29 -3.87
N ILE A 173 1.40 -0.98 -3.51
CA ILE A 173 2.36 -1.86 -2.85
C ILE A 173 2.35 -3.20 -3.56
N ASN A 174 3.53 -3.71 -3.86
CA ASN A 174 3.73 -4.95 -4.60
C ASN A 174 4.54 -5.98 -3.82
N ASN A 175 4.23 -7.24 -4.07
CA ASN A 175 5.02 -8.39 -3.67
C ASN A 175 6.33 -8.45 -4.46
N PRO A 176 7.54 -8.44 -3.83
CA PRO A 176 8.81 -8.53 -4.53
C PRO A 176 9.33 -9.97 -4.71
N ARG A 177 8.57 -10.97 -4.30
CA ARG A 177 9.01 -12.37 -4.28
C ARG A 177 9.01 -12.95 -5.69
N GLU A 178 9.80 -13.99 -5.88
CA GLU A 178 9.77 -14.79 -7.11
C GLU A 178 8.37 -15.34 -7.38
N ARG A 179 8.05 -15.60 -8.63
CA ARG A 179 6.75 -16.08 -9.12
C ARG A 179 5.60 -15.09 -8.90
N ARG A 180 5.90 -13.81 -8.74
CA ARG A 180 4.86 -12.78 -8.71
C ARG A 180 4.17 -12.57 -10.07
N ASP A 181 4.78 -13.08 -11.13
CA ASP A 181 4.28 -13.13 -12.50
C ASP A 181 3.41 -14.36 -12.82
N ASP A 182 3.26 -15.28 -11.85
CA ASP A 182 2.48 -16.50 -11.92
C ASP A 182 1.25 -16.34 -11.01
N ASP A 183 0.14 -15.90 -11.58
CA ASP A 183 -1.13 -15.63 -10.88
C ASP A 183 -1.76 -16.91 -10.32
N ASP A 184 -1.52 -18.07 -10.93
CA ASP A 184 -1.97 -19.37 -10.41
C ASP A 184 -1.17 -19.86 -9.19
N ASN A 185 0.00 -19.29 -8.90
CA ASN A 185 0.85 -19.74 -7.80
C ASN A 185 0.31 -19.33 -6.41
N TRP A 186 -0.43 -18.24 -6.33
CA TRP A 186 -0.78 -17.64 -5.06
C TRP A 186 -2.22 -17.94 -4.69
N THR A 187 -2.42 -18.53 -3.51
CA THR A 187 -3.76 -18.82 -2.97
C THR A 187 -3.91 -18.25 -1.55
N ILE A 188 -5.14 -18.13 -1.12
CA ILE A 188 -5.44 -17.71 0.24
C ILE A 188 -5.08 -18.81 1.23
N ASN A 189 -4.33 -18.46 2.27
CA ASN A 189 -4.05 -19.36 3.39
C ASN A 189 -5.24 -19.38 4.37
N SER A 190 -6.22 -20.22 4.08
CA SER A 190 -7.46 -20.32 4.88
C SER A 190 -7.26 -20.59 6.39
N LYS A 191 -6.08 -21.10 6.78
CA LYS A 191 -5.74 -21.36 8.20
C LYS A 191 -5.38 -20.07 8.95
N ALA A 192 -4.87 -19.06 8.25
CA ALA A 192 -4.44 -17.79 8.85
C ALA A 192 -5.47 -16.68 8.70
N VAL A 193 -6.36 -16.78 7.70
CA VAL A 193 -7.39 -15.79 7.42
C VAL A 193 -8.62 -16.03 8.32
N PRO A 194 -9.12 -15.01 9.06
CA PRO A 194 -10.33 -15.16 9.86
C PRO A 194 -11.57 -15.32 8.96
N SER A 195 -12.75 -15.46 9.58
CA SER A 195 -14.00 -15.61 8.83
C SER A 195 -14.26 -14.42 7.92
N VAL A 196 -14.87 -14.69 6.77
CA VAL A 196 -15.37 -13.64 5.85
C VAL A 196 -16.25 -12.65 6.64
N GLU A 197 -16.24 -11.37 6.26
CA GLU A 197 -16.86 -10.23 6.92
C GLU A 197 -16.24 -9.86 8.29
N THR A 198 -15.14 -10.50 8.72
CA THR A 198 -14.42 -10.04 9.91
C THR A 198 -13.79 -8.68 9.66
N LEU A 199 -14.07 -7.72 10.54
CA LEU A 199 -13.41 -6.41 10.55
C LEU A 199 -11.95 -6.58 11.00
N VAL A 200 -11.03 -6.04 10.22
CA VAL A 200 -9.59 -6.07 10.49
C VAL A 200 -9.01 -4.66 10.42
N THR A 201 -7.87 -4.45 11.05
CA THR A 201 -7.04 -3.27 10.88
C THR A 201 -5.81 -3.67 10.07
N VAL A 202 -5.57 -2.96 8.99
CA VAL A 202 -4.33 -3.03 8.21
C VAL A 202 -3.36 -2.01 8.77
N THR A 203 -2.17 -2.44 9.15
CA THR A 203 -1.07 -1.58 9.61
C THR A 203 0.10 -1.71 8.65
N ILE A 204 0.48 -0.61 8.00
CA ILE A 204 1.66 -0.53 7.14
C ILE A 204 2.73 0.29 7.86
N LYS A 205 3.91 -0.30 8.00
CA LYS A 205 5.07 0.36 8.63
C LYS A 205 6.14 0.65 7.61
N VAL A 206 6.57 1.91 7.58
CA VAL A 206 7.69 2.39 6.77
C VAL A 206 8.96 2.36 7.63
N PRO A 207 9.96 1.54 7.33
CA PRO A 207 11.23 1.53 8.07
C PRO A 207 11.91 2.91 8.03
N ARG A 208 12.77 3.17 9.00
CA ARG A 208 13.69 4.31 8.89
C ARG A 208 14.75 3.94 7.86
N THR A 209 14.88 4.72 6.81
CA THR A 209 16.07 4.63 5.96
C THR A 209 17.26 5.10 6.78
N SER A 210 18.21 4.22 7.08
CA SER A 210 19.50 4.64 7.65
C SER A 210 20.17 5.57 6.63
N PRO A 211 20.69 6.75 7.02
CA PRO A 211 21.50 7.55 6.12
C PRO A 211 22.83 6.81 5.92
N GLY A 212 23.03 6.15 4.78
CA GLY A 212 24.33 5.63 4.39
C GLY A 212 24.40 4.19 3.90
N GLU A 213 23.71 3.84 2.81
CA GLU A 213 24.11 2.73 1.95
C GLU A 213 23.77 3.00 0.47
N GLY A 214 23.97 4.24 0.06
CA GLY A 214 23.87 4.64 -1.34
C GLY A 214 25.21 5.19 -1.80
N GLY A 215 26.09 4.36 -2.36
CA GLY A 215 27.24 4.88 -3.10
C GLY A 215 28.61 4.37 -2.67
N ALA A 216 28.84 3.08 -2.73
CA ALA A 216 30.20 2.58 -2.94
C ALA A 216 30.31 2.10 -4.40
N SER A 217 30.40 3.05 -5.33
CA SER A 217 30.94 2.78 -6.66
C SER A 217 32.41 2.47 -6.49
N SER A 218 32.81 1.22 -6.68
CA SER A 218 34.19 0.81 -6.78
C SER A 218 34.80 1.35 -8.09
N THR A 219 35.47 2.47 -7.99
CA THR A 219 36.50 2.85 -8.97
C THR A 219 37.67 1.92 -8.79
N ASN A 220 37.72 0.88 -9.56
CA ASN A 220 38.94 0.07 -9.70
C ASN A 220 39.76 0.66 -10.83
N SER A 221 40.77 1.47 -10.45
CA SER A 221 41.82 1.97 -11.34
C SER A 221 42.77 0.81 -11.70
N ARG A 222 42.94 0.63 -12.97
CA ARG A 222 43.98 -0.24 -13.53
C ARG A 222 45.37 0.40 -13.30
N GLN A 223 46.24 -0.39 -12.89
CA GLN A 223 47.64 -0.41 -13.36
C GLN A 223 47.97 -1.81 -13.86
#